data_fe1430ca66aff873ba5258de4190eb28
#
_entry.id   fe1430ca66aff873ba5258de4190eb28
#
_cell.length_a   1.000
_cell.length_b   1.000
_cell.length_c   1.000
_cell.angle_alpha   90.00
_cell.angle_beta   90.00
_cell.angle_gamma   90.00
#
_symmetry.space_group_name_H-M   'P 1'
#
loop_
_entity.id
_entity.type
_entity.pdbx_description
1 polymer ?
#
loop_
_entity_poly.entity_id
_entity_poly.type
_entity_poly.pdbx_seq_one_letter_code
_entity_poly.pdbx_strand_id
1 'polypeptide(L)'
;IGWRLAKFPMDPKIARMILAAKHENCLHEILIIASALSLQDPRDRPFEQQAAADNAHRRFQDERSDFMAYLKLWDFFDELLKHKKSTRKLISQCREQFLSYRRLREWREIHGQLHVLMSELGFKSNEIPASYDEIHRALLTGLLGNIGFKTEKEGEYLGARGIKFAIFPGSVLKKGKAKWVVAAELVET
;
A
#
# COMPACT_ATOMS: atom_id res chain seq x y z
N ILE A 1 5.89 2.05 -24.54
CA ILE A 1 5.73 2.15 -23.08
C ILE A 1 6.37 0.93 -22.40
N GLY A 2 6.02 -0.30 -22.78
CA GLY A 2 6.55 -1.52 -22.15
C GLY A 2 8.08 -1.65 -22.15
N TRP A 3 8.77 -1.21 -23.20
CA TRP A 3 10.24 -1.29 -23.29
C TRP A 3 10.97 -0.32 -22.33
N ARG A 4 10.38 0.84 -22.00
CA ARG A 4 10.96 1.79 -21.03
C ARG A 4 10.72 1.36 -19.59
N LEU A 5 9.56 0.77 -19.32
CA LEU A 5 9.26 0.14 -18.03
C LEU A 5 10.14 -1.08 -17.77
N ALA A 6 10.54 -1.84 -18.82
CA ALA A 6 11.44 -2.97 -18.69
C ALA A 6 12.89 -2.58 -18.30
N LYS A 7 13.28 -1.33 -18.47
CA LYS A 7 14.59 -0.83 -18.03
C LYS A 7 14.63 -0.45 -16.54
N PHE A 8 13.47 -0.26 -15.91
CA PHE A 8 13.37 -0.04 -14.48
C PHE A 8 13.09 -1.40 -13.83
N PRO A 9 13.88 -1.85 -12.84
CA PRO A 9 13.67 -3.12 -12.16
C PRO A 9 12.43 -3.03 -11.27
N MET A 10 11.26 -3.05 -11.91
CA MET A 10 9.96 -2.94 -11.26
C MET A 10 9.24 -4.28 -11.37
N ASP A 11 8.63 -4.71 -10.27
CA ASP A 11 7.73 -5.87 -10.28
C ASP A 11 6.63 -5.68 -11.35
N PRO A 12 6.41 -6.66 -12.24
CA PRO A 12 5.37 -6.60 -13.26
C PRO A 12 3.97 -6.29 -12.70
N LYS A 13 3.67 -6.69 -11.47
CA LYS A 13 2.42 -6.36 -10.77
C LYS A 13 2.28 -4.86 -10.55
N ILE A 14 3.37 -4.22 -10.07
CA ILE A 14 3.42 -2.78 -9.85
C ILE A 14 3.28 -2.02 -11.17
N ALA A 15 3.98 -2.46 -12.21
CA ALA A 15 3.86 -1.86 -13.53
C ALA A 15 2.42 -1.90 -14.06
N ARG A 16 1.71 -3.01 -13.88
CA ARG A 16 0.30 -3.14 -14.26
C ARG A 16 -0.62 -2.17 -13.52
N MET A 17 -0.45 -2.03 -12.21
CA MET A 17 -1.20 -1.08 -11.40
C MET A 17 -1.02 0.35 -11.91
N ILE A 18 0.21 0.76 -12.16
CA ILE A 18 0.54 2.10 -12.65
C ILE A 18 -0.05 2.36 -14.06
N LEU A 19 0.03 1.37 -14.94
CA LEU A 19 -0.57 1.49 -16.28
C LEU A 19 -2.09 1.64 -16.20
N ALA A 20 -2.75 0.87 -15.34
CA ALA A 20 -4.19 0.97 -15.13
C ALA A 20 -4.59 2.30 -14.49
N ALA A 21 -3.78 2.85 -13.62
CA ALA A 21 -4.03 4.11 -12.93
C ALA A 21 -4.20 5.30 -13.89
N LYS A 22 -3.57 5.26 -15.06
CA LYS A 22 -3.78 6.26 -16.11
C LYS A 22 -5.23 6.26 -16.62
N HIS A 23 -5.82 5.08 -16.79
CA HIS A 23 -7.19 4.93 -17.29
C HIS A 23 -8.23 5.20 -16.20
N GLU A 24 -7.90 4.86 -14.97
CA GLU A 24 -8.77 5.08 -13.80
C GLU A 24 -8.62 6.49 -13.19
N ASN A 25 -7.76 7.34 -13.77
CA ASN A 25 -7.50 8.70 -13.28
C ASN A 25 -7.10 8.75 -11.78
N CYS A 26 -6.24 7.82 -11.33
CA CYS A 26 -5.80 7.67 -9.96
C CYS A 26 -4.27 7.50 -9.83
N LEU A 27 -3.50 8.10 -10.74
CA LEU A 27 -2.05 7.91 -10.79
C LEU A 27 -1.37 8.39 -9.51
N HIS A 28 -1.82 9.51 -8.93
CA HIS A 28 -1.28 10.04 -7.68
C HIS A 28 -1.35 9.01 -6.55
N GLU A 29 -2.52 8.47 -6.28
CA GLU A 29 -2.76 7.50 -5.21
C GLU A 29 -2.06 6.17 -5.49
N ILE A 30 -2.07 5.72 -6.74
CA ILE A 30 -1.41 4.45 -7.11
C ILE A 30 0.11 4.55 -7.00
N LEU A 31 0.74 5.66 -7.34
CA LEU A 31 2.19 5.82 -7.14
C LEU A 31 2.57 5.73 -5.66
N ILE A 32 1.76 6.30 -4.77
CA ILE A 32 1.95 6.21 -3.32
C ILE A 32 1.83 4.75 -2.86
N ILE A 33 0.74 4.07 -3.20
CA ILE A 33 0.49 2.69 -2.75
C ILE A 33 1.50 1.72 -3.39
N ALA A 34 1.72 1.81 -4.69
CA ALA A 34 2.62 0.92 -5.42
C ALA A 34 4.08 1.02 -4.92
N SER A 35 4.56 2.23 -4.64
CA SER A 35 5.88 2.43 -4.04
C SER A 35 5.97 1.84 -2.62
N ALA A 36 4.90 1.94 -1.82
CA ALA A 36 4.84 1.31 -0.51
C ALA A 36 4.91 -0.23 -0.59
N LEU A 37 4.18 -0.82 -1.54
CA LEU A 37 4.17 -2.28 -1.75
C LEU A 37 5.52 -2.84 -2.24
N SER A 38 6.41 -1.99 -2.74
CA SER A 38 7.76 -2.38 -3.17
C SER A 38 8.78 -2.45 -2.03
N LEU A 39 8.37 -2.09 -0.82
CA LEU A 39 9.23 -1.94 0.35
C LEU A 39 8.67 -2.69 1.55
N GLN A 40 9.52 -2.81 2.58
CA GLN A 40 9.06 -3.25 3.88
C GLN A 40 8.11 -2.20 4.49
N ASP A 41 6.98 -2.66 5.05
CA ASP A 41 5.99 -1.80 5.70
C ASP A 41 6.66 -0.84 6.71
N PRO A 42 6.38 0.46 6.64
CA PRO A 42 6.96 1.43 7.57
C PRO A 42 6.42 1.31 9.01
N ARG A 43 5.34 0.58 9.24
CA ARG A 43 4.78 0.35 10.57
C ARG A 43 5.58 -0.72 11.31
N ASP A 44 6.11 -0.35 12.47
CA ASP A 44 6.78 -1.28 13.37
C ASP A 44 5.77 -1.83 14.40
N ARG A 45 5.84 -3.13 14.65
CA ARG A 45 4.98 -3.81 15.63
C ARG A 45 5.84 -4.68 16.56
N PRO A 46 6.59 -4.07 17.50
CA PRO A 46 7.45 -4.81 18.41
C PRO A 46 6.64 -5.81 19.22
N PHE A 47 7.21 -7.00 19.43
CA PHE A 47 6.52 -8.08 20.13
C PHE A 47 6.02 -7.68 21.52
N GLU A 48 6.85 -6.94 22.27
CA GLU A 48 6.54 -6.50 23.65
C GLU A 48 5.55 -5.32 23.71
N GLN A 49 5.26 -4.65 22.59
CA GLN A 49 4.44 -3.44 22.52
C GLN A 49 3.35 -3.52 21.46
N GLN A 50 2.89 -4.70 21.12
CA GLN A 50 1.92 -4.90 20.02
C GLN A 50 0.64 -4.10 20.21
N ALA A 51 0.07 -4.11 21.42
CA ALA A 51 -1.16 -3.39 21.72
C ALA A 51 -1.00 -1.86 21.57
N ALA A 52 0.15 -1.31 22.00
CA ALA A 52 0.46 0.11 21.86
C ALA A 52 0.66 0.49 20.40
N ALA A 53 1.39 -0.33 19.63
CA ALA A 53 1.57 -0.14 18.19
C ALA A 53 0.25 -0.21 17.42
N ASP A 54 -0.57 -1.22 17.70
CA ASP A 54 -1.90 -1.38 17.07
C ASP A 54 -2.81 -0.17 17.36
N ASN A 55 -2.76 0.35 18.59
CA ASN A 55 -3.51 1.54 18.96
C ASN A 55 -3.01 2.80 18.21
N ALA A 56 -1.70 2.99 18.12
CA ALA A 56 -1.10 4.10 17.38
C ALA A 56 -1.43 4.03 15.88
N HIS A 57 -1.41 2.82 15.28
CA HIS A 57 -1.69 2.62 13.86
C HIS A 57 -3.18 2.72 13.52
N ARG A 58 -4.09 2.63 14.48
CA ARG A 58 -5.54 2.70 14.26
C ARG A 58 -5.97 3.96 13.50
N ARG A 59 -5.32 5.08 13.73
CA ARG A 59 -5.58 6.35 13.03
C ARG A 59 -5.35 6.29 11.52
N PHE A 60 -4.53 5.36 11.04
CA PHE A 60 -4.22 5.18 9.63
C PHE A 60 -5.12 4.15 8.94
N GLN A 61 -5.93 3.40 9.70
CA GLN A 61 -6.79 2.37 9.15
C GLN A 61 -7.95 2.97 8.34
N ASP A 62 -8.37 2.21 7.33
CA ASP A 62 -9.63 2.37 6.63
C ASP A 62 -10.47 1.12 6.87
N GLU A 63 -11.78 1.26 7.04
CA GLU A 63 -12.64 0.13 7.41
C GLU A 63 -12.77 -0.95 6.32
N ARG A 64 -12.50 -0.59 5.08
CA ARG A 64 -12.72 -1.43 3.91
C ARG A 64 -11.46 -1.95 3.25
N SER A 65 -10.30 -1.31 3.51
CA SER A 65 -9.08 -1.62 2.77
C SER A 65 -7.79 -1.25 3.49
N ASP A 66 -6.91 -2.23 3.63
CA ASP A 66 -5.55 -1.99 4.15
C ASP A 66 -4.70 -1.14 3.19
N PHE A 67 -4.98 -1.12 1.90
CA PHE A 67 -4.26 -0.29 0.92
C PHE A 67 -4.46 1.21 1.18
N MET A 68 -5.64 1.60 1.62
CA MET A 68 -5.95 3.00 1.92
C MET A 68 -5.15 3.55 3.12
N ALA A 69 -4.65 2.67 3.98
CA ALA A 69 -3.78 3.06 5.09
C ALA A 69 -2.48 3.72 4.60
N TYR A 70 -1.96 3.34 3.45
CA TYR A 70 -0.76 3.95 2.87
C TYR A 70 -0.97 5.41 2.49
N LEU A 71 -2.15 5.79 2.01
CA LEU A 71 -2.46 7.19 1.71
C LEU A 71 -2.45 8.05 2.98
N LYS A 72 -3.08 7.56 4.05
CA LYS A 72 -3.10 8.26 5.36
C LYS A 72 -1.71 8.36 5.99
N LEU A 73 -0.87 7.32 5.86
CA LEU A 73 0.52 7.34 6.30
C LEU A 73 1.36 8.32 5.51
N TRP A 74 1.13 8.40 4.20
CA TRP A 74 1.80 9.36 3.32
C TRP A 74 1.50 10.79 3.72
N ASP A 75 0.22 11.13 3.88
CA ASP A 75 -0.24 12.45 4.29
C ASP A 75 0.32 12.84 5.65
N PHE A 76 0.30 11.91 6.61
CA PHE A 76 0.90 12.12 7.93
C PHE A 76 2.38 12.46 7.84
N PHE A 77 3.14 11.69 7.06
CA PHE A 77 4.57 11.92 6.93
C PHE A 77 4.88 13.21 6.15
N ASP A 78 4.07 13.52 5.14
CA ASP A 78 4.17 14.75 4.37
C ASP A 78 3.96 15.99 5.26
N GLU A 79 2.96 15.97 6.12
CA GLU A 79 2.71 17.02 7.12
C GLU A 79 3.88 17.18 8.10
N LEU A 80 4.48 16.09 8.56
CA LEU A 80 5.68 16.16 9.41
C LEU A 80 6.84 16.86 8.71
N LEU A 81 7.03 16.60 7.41
CA LEU A 81 8.11 17.20 6.61
C LEU A 81 7.88 18.68 6.32
N LYS A 82 6.65 19.10 6.07
CA LYS A 82 6.28 20.51 5.83
C LYS A 82 6.64 21.42 7.01
N HIS A 83 6.57 20.93 8.23
CA HIS A 83 6.89 21.69 9.42
C HIS A 83 8.39 21.92 9.67
N LYS A 84 9.27 21.60 8.71
CA LYS A 84 10.74 21.84 8.74
C LYS A 84 11.42 21.52 10.08
N LYS A 85 11.04 20.42 10.71
CA LYS A 85 11.63 19.98 11.97
C LYS A 85 13.03 19.39 11.74
N SER A 86 13.86 19.41 12.78
CA SER A 86 15.15 18.70 12.70
C SER A 86 14.93 17.19 12.49
N THR A 87 15.86 16.54 11.82
CA THR A 87 15.83 15.08 11.59
C THR A 87 15.61 14.31 12.90
N ARG A 88 16.25 14.75 13.99
CA ARG A 88 16.08 14.13 15.33
C ARG A 88 14.62 14.20 15.79
N LYS A 89 13.95 15.33 15.58
CA LYS A 89 12.54 15.51 15.96
C LYS A 89 11.61 14.69 15.08
N LEU A 90 11.90 14.60 13.78
CA LEU A 90 11.14 13.72 12.86
C LEU A 90 11.25 12.24 13.27
N ILE A 91 12.45 11.77 13.60
CA ILE A 91 12.66 10.40 14.09
C ILE A 91 11.86 10.15 15.37
N SER A 92 11.91 11.09 16.34
CA SER A 92 11.13 10.97 17.57
C SER A 92 9.64 10.85 17.32
N GLN A 93 9.08 11.73 16.48
CA GLN A 93 7.67 11.73 16.15
C GLN A 93 7.22 10.47 15.39
N CYS A 94 8.07 9.93 14.50
CA CYS A 94 7.81 8.64 13.87
C CYS A 94 7.79 7.52 14.92
N ARG A 95 8.76 7.46 15.82
CA ARG A 95 8.83 6.45 16.89
C ARG A 95 7.62 6.48 17.82
N GLU A 96 7.13 7.65 18.17
CA GLU A 96 5.91 7.83 18.99
C GLU A 96 4.67 7.18 18.34
N GLN A 97 4.69 7.05 17.01
CA GLN A 97 3.64 6.38 16.22
C GLN A 97 4.01 4.97 15.79
N PHE A 98 5.10 4.39 16.35
CA PHE A 98 5.62 3.10 15.92
C PHE A 98 5.86 3.03 14.40
N LEU A 99 6.48 4.09 13.85
CA LEU A 99 6.83 4.20 12.44
C LEU A 99 8.35 4.27 12.27
N SER A 100 8.87 3.55 11.28
CA SER A 100 10.27 3.59 10.88
C SER A 100 10.52 4.79 9.98
N TYR A 101 11.18 5.83 10.51
CA TYR A 101 11.59 7.00 9.73
C TYR A 101 12.44 6.63 8.51
N ARG A 102 13.32 5.63 8.63
CA ARG A 102 14.16 5.14 7.53
C ARG A 102 13.30 4.60 6.39
N ARG A 103 12.34 3.71 6.68
CA ARG A 103 11.46 3.12 5.66
C ARG A 103 10.53 4.17 5.04
N LEU A 104 10.06 5.13 5.81
CA LEU A 104 9.28 6.27 5.29
C LEU A 104 10.10 7.11 4.30
N ARG A 105 11.39 7.33 4.58
CA ARG A 105 12.29 8.01 3.63
C ARG A 105 12.54 7.20 2.37
N GLU A 106 12.87 5.92 2.50
CA GLU A 106 13.04 5.01 1.37
C GLU A 106 11.78 5.00 0.48
N TRP A 107 10.60 4.97 1.10
CA TRP A 107 9.34 5.04 0.38
C TRP A 107 9.20 6.32 -0.44
N ARG A 108 9.52 7.46 0.12
CA ARG A 108 9.51 8.73 -0.62
C ARG A 108 10.52 8.77 -1.76
N GLU A 109 11.67 8.18 -1.59
CA GLU A 109 12.69 8.09 -2.63
C GLU A 109 12.20 7.23 -3.82
N ILE A 110 11.64 6.04 -3.55
CA ILE A 110 11.05 5.18 -4.59
C ILE A 110 9.87 5.89 -5.28
N HIS A 111 8.96 6.49 -4.51
CA HIS A 111 7.85 7.27 -5.08
C HIS A 111 8.37 8.37 -6.01
N GLY A 112 9.39 9.13 -5.59
CA GLY A 112 9.98 10.19 -6.40
C GLY A 112 10.55 9.65 -7.72
N GLN A 113 11.27 8.52 -7.68
CA GLN A 113 11.81 7.87 -8.88
C GLN A 113 10.69 7.42 -9.83
N LEU A 114 9.62 6.80 -9.30
CA LEU A 114 8.46 6.41 -10.09
C LEU A 114 7.74 7.61 -10.70
N HIS A 115 7.57 8.68 -9.93
CA HIS A 115 6.92 9.89 -10.40
C HIS A 115 7.69 10.53 -11.57
N VAL A 116 9.03 10.63 -11.47
CA VAL A 116 9.88 11.14 -12.55
C VAL A 116 9.74 10.27 -13.79
N LEU A 117 9.86 8.95 -13.65
CA LEU A 117 9.72 8.00 -14.75
C LEU A 117 8.35 8.13 -15.45
N MET A 118 7.27 8.24 -14.67
CA MET A 118 5.93 8.39 -15.24
C MET A 118 5.77 9.74 -15.97
N SER A 119 6.34 10.81 -15.44
CA SER A 119 6.35 12.13 -16.09
C SER A 119 7.10 12.09 -17.44
N GLU A 120 8.25 11.42 -17.50
CA GLU A 120 9.02 11.22 -18.74
C GLU A 120 8.27 10.39 -19.78
N LEU A 121 7.39 9.48 -19.34
CA LEU A 121 6.51 8.70 -20.20
C LEU A 121 5.24 9.45 -20.63
N GLY A 122 5.08 10.71 -20.19
CA GLY A 122 3.94 11.55 -20.50
C GLY A 122 2.67 11.23 -19.69
N PHE A 123 2.83 10.54 -18.54
CA PHE A 123 1.72 10.32 -17.62
C PHE A 123 1.54 11.57 -16.76
N LYS A 124 0.30 11.96 -16.54
CA LYS A 124 -0.07 13.09 -15.68
C LYS A 124 -0.79 12.57 -14.44
N SER A 125 -0.39 13.08 -13.28
CA SER A 125 -1.14 12.84 -12.05
C SER A 125 -2.50 13.50 -12.12
N ASN A 126 -3.49 12.87 -11.49
CA ASN A 126 -4.82 13.44 -11.31
C ASN A 126 -4.75 14.65 -10.36
N GLU A 127 -5.57 15.66 -10.63
CA GLU A 127 -5.70 16.86 -9.78
C GLU A 127 -6.78 16.68 -8.70
N ILE A 128 -7.79 15.86 -9.02
CA ILE A 128 -8.89 15.53 -8.11
C ILE A 128 -8.58 14.20 -7.44
N PRO A 129 -8.70 14.09 -6.12
CA PRO A 129 -8.52 12.82 -5.42
C PRO A 129 -9.40 11.71 -6.00
N ALA A 130 -8.80 10.57 -6.28
CA ALA A 130 -9.51 9.44 -6.84
C ALA A 130 -10.42 8.76 -5.82
N SER A 131 -11.51 8.19 -6.31
CA SER A 131 -12.44 7.42 -5.49
C SER A 131 -11.84 6.07 -5.06
N TYR A 132 -12.42 5.49 -4.02
CA TYR A 132 -12.08 4.13 -3.57
C TYR A 132 -12.12 3.11 -4.72
N ASP A 133 -13.15 3.17 -5.56
CA ASP A 133 -13.35 2.20 -6.64
C ASP A 133 -12.30 2.35 -7.75
N GLU A 134 -11.95 3.57 -8.14
CA GLU A 134 -10.90 3.83 -9.12
C GLU A 134 -9.55 3.29 -8.66
N ILE A 135 -9.18 3.56 -7.41
CA ILE A 135 -7.94 3.06 -6.80
C ILE A 135 -7.93 1.53 -6.80
N HIS A 136 -9.00 0.89 -6.32
CA HIS A 136 -9.04 -0.56 -6.19
C HIS A 136 -9.14 -1.28 -7.53
N ARG A 137 -9.80 -0.71 -8.56
CA ARG A 137 -9.74 -1.26 -9.91
C ARG A 137 -8.32 -1.25 -10.47
N ALA A 138 -7.58 -0.17 -10.27
CA ALA A 138 -6.18 -0.11 -10.69
C ALA A 138 -5.30 -1.14 -9.94
N LEU A 139 -5.42 -1.22 -8.61
CA LEU A 139 -4.69 -2.20 -7.78
C LEU A 139 -4.99 -3.63 -8.22
N LEU A 140 -6.26 -3.94 -8.50
CA LEU A 140 -6.70 -5.28 -8.86
C LEU A 140 -6.00 -5.78 -10.13
N THR A 141 -5.67 -4.93 -11.09
CA THR A 141 -4.99 -5.33 -12.33
C THR A 141 -3.64 -5.99 -12.10
N GLY A 142 -2.93 -5.60 -11.06
CA GLY A 142 -1.67 -6.22 -10.63
C GLY A 142 -1.83 -7.41 -9.71
N LEU A 143 -3.02 -7.63 -9.13
CA LEU A 143 -3.27 -8.61 -8.06
C LEU A 143 -4.28 -9.70 -8.43
N LEU A 144 -4.55 -9.90 -9.72
CA LEU A 144 -5.55 -10.88 -10.19
C LEU A 144 -5.28 -12.30 -9.70
N GLY A 145 -4.01 -12.67 -9.51
CA GLY A 145 -3.61 -13.96 -8.96
C GLY A 145 -3.84 -14.13 -7.45
N ASN A 146 -4.14 -13.05 -6.75
CA ASN A 146 -4.28 -12.99 -5.29
C ASN A 146 -5.72 -12.76 -4.83
N ILE A 147 -6.68 -13.00 -5.71
CA ILE A 147 -8.10 -12.94 -5.38
C ILE A 147 -8.50 -14.24 -4.67
N GLY A 148 -9.25 -14.11 -3.58
CA GLY A 148 -9.79 -15.25 -2.85
C GLY A 148 -11.29 -15.14 -2.64
N PHE A 149 -11.95 -16.29 -2.69
CA PHE A 149 -13.36 -16.44 -2.36
C PHE A 149 -13.51 -17.13 -1.01
N LYS A 150 -14.38 -16.61 -0.16
CA LYS A 150 -14.62 -17.16 1.19
C LYS A 150 -15.12 -18.61 1.12
N THR A 151 -14.47 -19.51 1.88
CA THR A 151 -14.90 -20.89 2.03
C THR A 151 -15.96 -21.00 3.13
N GLU A 152 -16.47 -22.22 3.35
CA GLU A 152 -17.36 -22.51 4.49
C GLU A 152 -16.64 -22.43 5.84
N LYS A 153 -15.33 -22.63 5.84
CA LYS A 153 -14.49 -22.51 7.03
C LYS A 153 -14.25 -21.06 7.36
N GLU A 154 -14.51 -20.68 8.60
CA GLU A 154 -14.33 -19.31 9.07
C GLU A 154 -12.89 -18.81 8.89
N GLY A 155 -12.75 -17.63 8.32
CA GLY A 155 -11.44 -16.99 8.11
C GLY A 155 -10.61 -17.56 6.96
N GLU A 156 -11.09 -18.61 6.26
CA GLU A 156 -10.39 -19.23 5.13
C GLU A 156 -10.93 -18.73 3.79
N TYR A 157 -10.03 -18.46 2.85
CA TYR A 157 -10.33 -18.07 1.47
C TYR A 157 -9.66 -19.05 0.49
N LEU A 158 -10.36 -19.37 -0.58
CA LEU A 158 -9.85 -20.15 -1.70
C LEU A 158 -9.39 -19.20 -2.81
N GLY A 159 -8.11 -19.22 -3.10
CA GLY A 159 -7.48 -18.44 -4.16
C GLY A 159 -7.28 -19.22 -5.46
N ALA A 160 -6.52 -18.63 -6.36
CA ALA A 160 -6.13 -19.24 -7.63
C ALA A 160 -5.43 -20.58 -7.42
N ARG A 161 -5.61 -21.51 -8.36
CA ARG A 161 -4.99 -22.86 -8.34
C ARG A 161 -5.30 -23.70 -7.10
N GLY A 162 -6.42 -23.42 -6.41
CA GLY A 162 -6.82 -24.14 -5.21
C GLY A 162 -6.02 -23.78 -3.95
N ILE A 163 -5.22 -22.72 -3.97
CA ILE A 163 -4.46 -22.26 -2.80
C ILE A 163 -5.45 -21.73 -1.76
N LYS A 164 -5.35 -22.24 -0.54
CA LYS A 164 -6.13 -21.75 0.59
C LYS A 164 -5.27 -20.79 1.43
N PHE A 165 -5.85 -19.68 1.84
CA PHE A 165 -5.16 -18.70 2.67
C PHE A 165 -6.10 -18.07 3.68
N ALA A 166 -5.52 -17.48 4.73
CA ALA A 166 -6.23 -16.69 5.73
C ALA A 166 -5.82 -15.22 5.63
N ILE A 167 -6.71 -14.32 6.02
CA ILE A 167 -6.39 -12.91 6.12
C ILE A 167 -5.42 -12.68 7.29
N PHE A 168 -4.41 -11.86 7.04
CA PHE A 168 -3.44 -11.48 8.06
C PHE A 168 -4.13 -10.95 9.34
N PRO A 169 -3.70 -11.37 10.53
CA PRO A 169 -4.35 -10.99 11.79
C PRO A 169 -4.46 -9.49 12.07
N GLY A 170 -3.57 -8.69 11.51
CA GLY A 170 -3.56 -7.23 11.63
C GLY A 170 -4.41 -6.48 10.59
N SER A 171 -4.98 -7.19 9.60
CA SER A 171 -5.84 -6.59 8.59
C SER A 171 -7.17 -6.10 9.17
N VAL A 172 -7.67 -4.98 8.65
CA VAL A 172 -9.01 -4.48 8.97
C VAL A 172 -10.10 -5.44 8.54
N LEU A 173 -9.83 -6.30 7.55
CA LEU A 173 -10.77 -7.30 7.02
C LEU A 173 -10.83 -8.60 7.82
N LYS A 174 -9.99 -8.77 8.85
CA LYS A 174 -9.95 -10.03 9.64
C LYS A 174 -11.30 -10.45 10.20
N LYS A 175 -12.11 -9.48 10.64
CA LYS A 175 -13.47 -9.72 11.14
C LYS A 175 -14.53 -9.60 10.04
N GLY A 176 -14.08 -9.44 8.81
CA GLY A 176 -14.94 -9.13 7.68
C GLY A 176 -15.78 -10.31 7.23
N LYS A 177 -16.95 -9.98 6.71
CA LYS A 177 -17.87 -10.91 6.09
C LYS A 177 -17.74 -10.89 4.55
N ALA A 178 -16.64 -10.31 4.04
CA ALA A 178 -16.44 -10.18 2.61
C ALA A 178 -16.41 -11.55 1.95
N LYS A 179 -17.19 -11.71 0.89
CA LYS A 179 -17.22 -12.94 0.09
C LYS A 179 -15.97 -13.04 -0.78
N TRP A 180 -15.48 -11.90 -1.27
CA TRP A 180 -14.30 -11.79 -2.09
C TRP A 180 -13.28 -10.87 -1.43
N VAL A 181 -12.02 -11.24 -1.50
CA VAL A 181 -10.90 -10.45 -1.02
C VAL A 181 -9.78 -10.45 -2.05
N VAL A 182 -8.95 -9.42 -2.02
CA VAL A 182 -7.70 -9.38 -2.77
C VAL A 182 -6.55 -9.11 -1.79
N ALA A 183 -5.50 -9.91 -1.88
CA ALA A 183 -4.31 -9.78 -1.04
C ALA A 183 -3.17 -9.13 -1.84
N ALA A 184 -2.39 -8.27 -1.19
CA ALA A 184 -1.17 -7.73 -1.78
C ALA A 184 -0.14 -8.83 -2.03
N GLU A 185 -0.03 -9.77 -1.09
CA GLU A 185 0.90 -10.88 -1.13
C GLU A 185 0.32 -12.11 -0.44
N LEU A 186 0.66 -13.31 -0.91
CA LEU A 186 0.40 -14.57 -0.25
C LEU A 186 1.71 -15.10 0.30
N VAL A 187 1.79 -15.28 1.62
CA VAL A 187 2.99 -15.74 2.33
C VAL A 187 2.73 -17.14 2.85
N GLU A 188 3.68 -18.05 2.61
CA GLU A 188 3.69 -19.37 3.24
C GLU A 188 4.14 -19.22 4.71
N THR A 189 3.40 -19.88 5.62
CA THR A 189 3.68 -19.88 7.07
C THR A 189 4.14 -21.27 7.52
#